data_e0789ae34de7bb2b14da07a83f37ac39
#
_entry.id   e0789ae34de7bb2b14da07a83f37ac39
#
_cell.length_a   1.000
_cell.length_b   1.000
_cell.length_c   1.000
_cell.angle_alpha   90.00
_cell.angle_beta   90.00
_cell.angle_gamma   90.00
#
_symmetry.space_group_name_H-M   'P 1'
#
loop_
_entity.id
_entity.type
_entity.pdbx_description
1 polymer ?
#
loop_
_entity_poly.entity_id
_entity_poly.type
_entity_poly.pdbx_seq_one_letter_code
_entity_poly.pdbx_strand_id
1 'polypeptide(L)'
;MIFSRFTALALLATNALLGLTTIRTSEAAVPPIPDPDTTYYMPSEEEPHEGTWLQWPHNFGWDPRHVARLQRSFVDMTKALHTGERVHIVVYNRRQQRNVANVLRRNQVDLNQITFSVWRTDDVWVRDNGPIFAYNQNDELVVQDWRFNGWGNKADYFFDDAIPRKVARAVDLPLVRVPMVNEGGSVEVDGHGTLMAKRSSILNRNRNPGWKQADAEAYFSKYLGVTNFIWLEGQKGLDITDDHIDGTARFAKDGKAIVTFHERDFLDPQEYSALKDARNANGQPYEIVHLPLTSRVIPSIGEFGYYINYYVGNEVVLVPTFDDPNDAVVQETLSKVYPGREMVGINFMELFVDGGLVHCVTQQEPLYVRRR
;
A
#
# COMPACT_ATOMS: atom_id res chain seq x y z
N MET A 1 -22.66 -0.44 -13.53
CA MET A 1 -22.61 -1.79 -14.14
C MET A 1 -21.88 -1.67 -15.45
N ILE A 2 -20.67 -2.10 -15.51
CA ILE A 2 -19.80 -2.48 -16.65
C ILE A 2 -18.35 -2.22 -16.24
N PHE A 3 -17.72 -3.24 -15.66
CA PHE A 3 -16.27 -3.35 -15.59
C PHE A 3 -15.82 -4.16 -16.80
N SER A 4 -15.02 -3.55 -17.65
CA SER A 4 -14.54 -4.14 -18.89
C SER A 4 -13.28 -4.96 -18.64
N ARG A 5 -13.26 -6.11 -19.26
CA ARG A 5 -12.26 -7.18 -19.19
C ARG A 5 -10.90 -6.72 -19.73
N PHE A 6 -9.85 -6.83 -18.93
CA PHE A 6 -8.50 -6.86 -19.47
C PHE A 6 -8.32 -8.13 -20.31
N THR A 7 -8.10 -7.96 -21.61
CA THR A 7 -7.86 -9.06 -22.54
C THR A 7 -6.40 -9.48 -22.43
N ALA A 8 -6.15 -10.54 -21.66
CA ALA A 8 -4.88 -11.25 -21.70
C ALA A 8 -4.76 -11.98 -23.06
N LEU A 9 -3.71 -11.67 -23.81
CA LEU A 9 -3.34 -12.38 -25.04
C LEU A 9 -2.86 -13.79 -24.70
N ALA A 10 -3.69 -14.80 -24.93
CA ALA A 10 -3.35 -16.21 -24.74
C ALA A 10 -2.51 -16.70 -25.93
N LEU A 11 -1.27 -17.08 -25.69
CA LEU A 11 -0.50 -17.93 -26.61
C LEU A 11 -0.97 -19.39 -26.42
N LEU A 12 -1.54 -19.95 -27.47
CA LEU A 12 -1.85 -21.37 -27.61
C LEU A 12 -0.57 -22.19 -27.76
N ALA A 13 -0.30 -23.08 -26.82
CA ALA A 13 0.65 -24.15 -26.98
C ALA A 13 -0.05 -25.51 -26.89
N THR A 14 0.26 -26.34 -27.87
CA THR A 14 -0.34 -27.63 -28.25
C THR A 14 -0.18 -28.71 -27.20
N ASN A 15 -1.25 -29.52 -27.06
CA ASN A 15 -1.36 -30.73 -26.25
C ASN A 15 -0.35 -31.82 -26.60
N ALA A 16 0.29 -32.40 -25.57
CA ALA A 16 0.79 -33.74 -25.57
C ALA A 16 0.20 -34.48 -24.34
N LEU A 17 -0.59 -35.53 -24.59
CA LEU A 17 -1.07 -36.48 -23.57
C LEU A 17 0.11 -37.23 -22.93
N LEU A 18 0.24 -37.16 -21.62
CA LEU A 18 1.00 -38.14 -20.85
C LEU A 18 0.38 -38.30 -19.44
N GLY A 19 0.04 -39.50 -19.12
CA GLY A 19 -0.12 -40.20 -17.84
C GLY A 19 -0.60 -39.36 -16.61
N LEU A 20 -1.85 -39.59 -16.19
CA LEU A 20 -2.38 -39.19 -14.88
C LEU A 20 -1.63 -39.91 -13.74
N THR A 21 -0.56 -39.33 -13.25
CA THR A 21 -0.13 -39.50 -11.87
C THR A 21 -0.79 -38.39 -11.04
N THR A 22 -1.71 -38.77 -10.17
CA THR A 22 -2.27 -37.86 -9.16
C THR A 22 -1.14 -37.41 -8.25
N ILE A 23 -0.51 -36.26 -8.58
CA ILE A 23 0.34 -35.55 -7.65
C ILE A 23 -0.62 -34.99 -6.59
N ARG A 24 -0.69 -35.65 -5.43
CA ARG A 24 -1.20 -35.00 -4.22
C ARG A 24 -0.26 -33.81 -3.96
N THR A 25 -0.66 -32.62 -4.35
CA THR A 25 -0.04 -31.41 -3.85
C THR A 25 -0.29 -31.41 -2.34
N SER A 26 0.74 -31.71 -1.55
CA SER A 26 0.68 -31.47 -0.12
C SER A 26 0.38 -29.98 0.03
N GLU A 27 -0.74 -29.62 0.66
CA GLU A 27 -0.95 -28.24 1.11
C GLU A 27 0.29 -27.86 1.89
N ALA A 28 0.93 -26.74 1.50
CA ALA A 28 2.11 -26.27 2.21
C ALA A 28 1.69 -25.98 3.65
N ALA A 29 2.32 -26.65 4.61
CA ALA A 29 2.02 -26.42 6.01
C ALA A 29 2.30 -24.94 6.37
N VAL A 30 1.39 -24.33 7.14
CA VAL A 30 1.61 -22.98 7.69
C VAL A 30 2.91 -23.00 8.48
N PRO A 31 3.90 -22.14 8.19
CA PRO A 31 5.14 -22.10 8.96
C PRO A 31 4.85 -21.79 10.43
N PRO A 32 5.56 -22.36 11.38
CA PRO A 32 5.43 -21.99 12.78
C PRO A 32 5.87 -20.52 12.98
N ILE A 33 5.20 -19.81 13.87
CA ILE A 33 5.59 -18.44 14.24
C ILE A 33 6.94 -18.51 14.98
N PRO A 34 8.03 -17.94 14.43
CA PRO A 34 9.30 -17.87 15.11
C PRO A 34 9.20 -16.94 16.32
N ASP A 35 9.94 -17.24 17.41
CA ASP A 35 10.00 -16.44 18.62
C ASP A 35 8.62 -16.00 19.14
N PRO A 36 7.85 -16.91 19.77
CA PRO A 36 6.49 -16.63 20.22
C PRO A 36 6.42 -15.55 21.32
N ASP A 37 7.51 -15.29 22.03
CA ASP A 37 7.53 -14.40 23.21
C ASP A 37 7.64 -12.92 22.84
N THR A 38 8.23 -12.58 21.67
CA THR A 38 8.32 -11.20 21.20
C THR A 38 7.03 -10.77 20.54
N THR A 39 6.41 -9.69 20.99
CA THR A 39 5.21 -9.08 20.39
C THR A 39 5.56 -7.78 19.66
N TYR A 40 4.78 -7.45 18.65
CA TYR A 40 4.95 -6.22 17.88
C TYR A 40 3.61 -5.50 17.77
N TYR A 41 3.66 -4.19 17.47
CA TYR A 41 2.48 -3.45 17.05
C TYR A 41 2.83 -2.49 15.91
N MET A 42 1.95 -2.37 14.94
CA MET A 42 2.04 -1.43 13.84
C MET A 42 1.26 -0.17 14.20
N PRO A 43 1.90 1.02 14.23
CA PRO A 43 1.18 2.27 14.42
C PRO A 43 0.29 2.59 13.22
N SER A 44 -0.74 3.42 13.43
CA SER A 44 -1.55 3.93 12.32
C SER A 44 -0.73 4.86 11.43
N GLU A 45 -1.18 5.06 10.18
CA GLU A 45 -0.53 5.99 9.26
C GLU A 45 -0.64 7.46 9.72
N GLU A 46 -1.54 7.77 10.63
CA GLU A 46 -1.70 9.13 11.17
C GLU A 46 -0.66 9.53 12.23
N GLU A 47 0.04 8.54 12.80
CA GLU A 47 1.10 8.77 13.79
C GLU A 47 2.27 9.53 13.17
N PRO A 48 3.07 10.28 13.97
CA PRO A 48 4.19 11.04 13.44
C PRO A 48 5.20 10.18 12.67
N HIS A 49 5.63 10.68 11.52
CA HIS A 49 6.63 10.05 10.65
C HIS A 49 8.03 10.64 10.85
N GLU A 50 9.06 9.82 10.85
CA GLU A 50 10.44 10.20 10.56
C GLU A 50 10.57 10.56 9.08
N GLY A 51 9.86 9.82 8.21
CA GLY A 51 9.86 10.09 6.79
C GLY A 51 8.97 9.17 5.95
N THR A 52 8.96 9.43 4.66
CA THR A 52 8.25 8.65 3.64
C THR A 52 9.22 8.07 2.62
N TRP A 53 9.07 6.77 2.35
CA TRP A 53 9.82 6.06 1.31
C TRP A 53 9.09 6.11 -0.02
N LEU A 54 9.85 6.36 -1.11
CA LEU A 54 9.41 6.35 -2.51
C LEU A 54 10.39 5.52 -3.35
N GLN A 55 9.89 4.75 -4.31
CA GLN A 55 10.70 4.12 -5.38
C GLN A 55 10.55 4.94 -6.65
N TRP A 56 11.62 5.60 -7.11
CA TRP A 56 11.53 6.54 -8.24
C TRP A 56 11.33 5.82 -9.57
N PRO A 57 10.36 6.22 -10.41
CA PRO A 57 10.11 5.59 -11.70
C PRO A 57 11.36 5.56 -12.60
N HIS A 58 11.62 4.42 -13.22
CA HIS A 58 12.75 4.23 -14.14
C HIS A 58 12.32 3.57 -15.45
N ASN A 59 13.20 3.55 -16.47
CA ASN A 59 12.87 3.12 -17.82
C ASN A 59 12.92 1.60 -18.03
N PHE A 60 13.08 0.80 -16.98
CA PHE A 60 13.09 -0.65 -17.10
C PHE A 60 11.65 -1.18 -17.23
N GLY A 61 11.33 -1.71 -18.41
CA GLY A 61 10.00 -2.27 -18.70
C GLY A 61 8.94 -1.27 -19.16
N TRP A 62 9.14 0.04 -18.96
CA TRP A 62 8.15 1.07 -19.27
C TRP A 62 8.60 1.98 -20.40
N ASP A 63 7.63 2.51 -21.17
CA ASP A 63 7.92 3.52 -22.20
C ASP A 63 8.55 4.78 -21.59
N PRO A 64 9.66 5.30 -22.14
CA PRO A 64 10.35 6.48 -21.58
C PRO A 64 9.48 7.74 -21.47
N ARG A 65 8.47 7.92 -22.36
CA ARG A 65 7.57 9.06 -22.29
C ARG A 65 6.57 8.90 -21.14
N HIS A 66 6.09 7.69 -20.93
CA HIS A 66 5.24 7.35 -19.81
C HIS A 66 5.98 7.60 -18.47
N VAL A 67 7.20 7.08 -18.33
CA VAL A 67 8.05 7.34 -17.15
C VAL A 67 8.27 8.84 -16.91
N ALA A 68 8.49 9.62 -17.97
CA ALA A 68 8.66 11.07 -17.83
C ALA A 68 7.39 11.80 -17.32
N ARG A 69 6.20 11.27 -17.63
CA ARG A 69 4.94 11.81 -17.10
C ARG A 69 4.74 11.39 -15.64
N LEU A 70 4.97 10.11 -15.31
CA LEU A 70 4.93 9.62 -13.93
C LEU A 70 5.86 10.40 -13.00
N GLN A 71 7.07 10.70 -13.45
CA GLN A 71 8.04 11.43 -12.64
C GLN A 71 7.53 12.81 -12.20
N ARG A 72 6.57 13.44 -12.90
CA ARG A 72 5.96 14.70 -12.48
C ARG A 72 5.19 14.53 -11.16
N SER A 73 4.34 13.50 -11.08
CA SER A 73 3.59 13.20 -9.86
C SER A 73 4.52 12.88 -8.68
N PHE A 74 5.63 12.19 -8.94
CA PHE A 74 6.66 11.93 -7.90
C PHE A 74 7.39 13.20 -7.45
N VAL A 75 7.62 14.16 -8.35
CA VAL A 75 8.16 15.49 -7.99
C VAL A 75 7.15 16.23 -7.11
N ASP A 76 5.87 16.25 -7.49
CA ASP A 76 4.82 16.94 -6.75
C ASP A 76 4.62 16.34 -5.35
N MET A 77 4.60 15.00 -5.23
CA MET A 77 4.59 14.32 -3.93
C MET A 77 5.80 14.70 -3.08
N THR A 78 7.00 14.60 -3.64
CA THR A 78 8.24 14.93 -2.92
C THR A 78 8.24 16.37 -2.45
N LYS A 79 7.73 17.30 -3.30
CA LYS A 79 7.60 18.72 -2.97
C LYS A 79 6.60 18.97 -1.85
N ALA A 80 5.54 18.20 -1.76
CA ALA A 80 4.58 18.31 -0.66
C ALA A 80 5.14 17.73 0.64
N LEU A 81 5.67 16.52 0.60
CA LEU A 81 6.12 15.78 1.79
C LEU A 81 7.33 16.41 2.49
N HIS A 82 8.31 16.93 1.73
CA HIS A 82 9.58 17.41 2.31
C HIS A 82 9.42 18.59 3.28
N THR A 83 8.26 19.22 3.34
CA THR A 83 7.97 20.33 4.25
C THR A 83 7.70 19.85 5.68
N GLY A 84 7.18 18.64 5.85
CA GLY A 84 6.80 18.08 7.14
C GLY A 84 7.63 16.89 7.59
N GLU A 85 8.32 16.21 6.64
CA GLU A 85 9.05 14.98 6.93
C GLU A 85 10.19 14.73 5.96
N ARG A 86 11.06 13.82 6.30
CA ARG A 86 12.13 13.37 5.40
C ARG A 86 11.55 12.52 4.26
N VAL A 87 12.07 12.70 3.05
CA VAL A 87 11.68 11.83 1.92
C VAL A 87 12.85 10.95 1.52
N HIS A 88 12.66 9.65 1.65
CA HIS A 88 13.62 8.62 1.28
C HIS A 88 13.36 8.15 -0.14
N ILE A 89 14.26 8.45 -1.08
CA ILE A 89 14.07 8.11 -2.49
C ILE A 89 15.02 6.99 -2.91
N VAL A 90 14.44 5.85 -3.25
CA VAL A 90 15.16 4.77 -3.91
C VAL A 90 15.28 5.10 -5.39
N VAL A 91 16.52 5.10 -5.90
CA VAL A 91 16.85 5.33 -7.30
C VAL A 91 17.62 4.17 -7.87
N TYR A 92 17.34 3.81 -9.12
CA TYR A 92 17.90 2.61 -9.76
C TYR A 92 19.43 2.63 -9.90
N ASN A 93 20.02 3.82 -10.14
CA ASN A 93 21.47 3.99 -10.31
C ASN A 93 21.92 5.43 -10.03
N ARG A 94 23.25 5.64 -9.97
CA ARG A 94 23.87 6.95 -9.73
C ARG A 94 23.52 8.02 -10.78
N ARG A 95 23.26 7.63 -12.03
CA ARG A 95 22.83 8.57 -13.08
C ARG A 95 21.42 9.10 -12.76
N GLN A 96 20.51 8.20 -12.41
CA GLN A 96 19.15 8.59 -12.00
C GLN A 96 19.21 9.47 -10.76
N GLN A 97 20.01 9.14 -9.74
CA GLN A 97 20.19 9.97 -8.55
C GLN A 97 20.51 11.42 -8.89
N ARG A 98 21.52 11.62 -9.76
CA ARG A 98 21.91 12.99 -10.18
C ARG A 98 20.77 13.71 -10.91
N ASN A 99 20.05 13.00 -11.78
CA ASN A 99 18.95 13.57 -12.53
C ASN A 99 17.80 13.98 -11.60
N VAL A 100 17.40 13.10 -10.69
CA VAL A 100 16.33 13.34 -9.71
C VAL A 100 16.70 14.52 -8.80
N ALA A 101 17.91 14.53 -8.23
CA ALA A 101 18.37 15.65 -7.40
C ALA A 101 18.33 17.00 -8.14
N ASN A 102 18.69 17.00 -9.43
CA ASN A 102 18.61 18.22 -10.25
C ASN A 102 17.17 18.65 -10.52
N VAL A 103 16.27 17.70 -10.80
CA VAL A 103 14.84 17.99 -11.00
C VAL A 103 14.22 18.54 -9.72
N LEU A 104 14.44 17.90 -8.58
CA LEU A 104 13.90 18.32 -7.28
C LEU A 104 14.41 19.72 -6.91
N ARG A 105 15.71 20.01 -7.09
CA ARG A 105 16.27 21.34 -6.84
C ARG A 105 15.61 22.42 -7.70
N ARG A 106 15.35 22.16 -8.99
CA ARG A 106 14.65 23.09 -9.90
C ARG A 106 13.20 23.34 -9.48
N ASN A 107 12.60 22.39 -8.77
CA ASN A 107 11.24 22.49 -8.22
C ASN A 107 11.24 23.00 -6.77
N GLN A 108 12.36 23.60 -6.29
CA GLN A 108 12.48 24.23 -4.97
C GLN A 108 12.33 23.25 -3.78
N VAL A 109 12.62 21.99 -3.98
CA VAL A 109 12.68 21.00 -2.90
C VAL A 109 14.01 21.18 -2.14
N ASP A 110 13.94 21.26 -0.81
CA ASP A 110 15.14 21.28 0.04
C ASP A 110 15.77 19.88 0.08
N LEU A 111 16.91 19.75 -0.58
CA LEU A 111 17.62 18.45 -0.64
C LEU A 111 18.19 17.99 0.70
N ASN A 112 18.22 18.83 1.74
CA ASN A 112 18.58 18.40 3.10
C ASN A 112 17.50 17.50 3.73
N GLN A 113 16.26 17.59 3.24
CA GLN A 113 15.16 16.70 3.63
C GLN A 113 15.11 15.43 2.79
N ILE A 114 15.96 15.28 1.77
CA ILE A 114 15.94 14.14 0.85
C ILE A 114 17.12 13.22 1.13
N THR A 115 16.84 11.94 1.28
CA THR A 115 17.88 10.90 1.25
C THR A 115 17.77 10.07 -0.01
N PHE A 116 18.90 9.68 -0.58
CA PHE A 116 18.94 8.84 -1.78
C PHE A 116 19.55 7.49 -1.49
N SER A 117 18.82 6.45 -1.80
CA SER A 117 19.31 5.07 -1.80
C SER A 117 19.47 4.58 -3.25
N VAL A 118 20.68 4.15 -3.61
CA VAL A 118 20.95 3.65 -4.97
C VAL A 118 20.80 2.14 -4.98
N TRP A 119 19.57 1.67 -5.24
CA TRP A 119 19.22 0.25 -5.30
C TRP A 119 18.43 -0.04 -6.57
N ARG A 120 18.66 -1.20 -7.16
CA ARG A 120 17.78 -1.69 -8.23
C ARG A 120 16.44 -2.04 -7.64
N THR A 121 15.39 -1.68 -8.38
CA THR A 121 13.98 -2.04 -8.14
C THR A 121 13.43 -2.66 -9.42
N ASP A 122 12.38 -3.45 -9.31
CA ASP A 122 11.63 -3.94 -10.47
C ASP A 122 10.55 -2.92 -10.84
N ASP A 123 9.91 -2.27 -9.82
CA ASP A 123 8.82 -1.34 -10.02
C ASP A 123 8.81 -0.20 -8.96
N VAL A 124 7.70 0.54 -8.84
CA VAL A 124 7.52 1.74 -7.99
C VAL A 124 6.70 1.50 -6.72
N TRP A 125 6.13 0.32 -6.55
CA TRP A 125 5.06 0.01 -5.58
C TRP A 125 5.60 -0.26 -4.17
N VAL A 126 6.24 0.76 -3.57
CA VAL A 126 6.90 0.62 -2.26
C VAL A 126 5.92 0.35 -1.11
N ARG A 127 4.64 0.64 -1.27
CA ARG A 127 3.62 0.23 -0.32
C ARG A 127 3.55 -1.30 -0.20
N ASP A 128 3.64 -2.01 -1.31
CA ASP A 128 3.44 -3.45 -1.37
C ASP A 128 4.73 -4.24 -1.18
N ASN A 129 5.83 -3.78 -1.77
CA ASN A 129 7.13 -4.45 -1.70
C ASN A 129 8.06 -3.88 -0.61
N GLY A 130 7.68 -2.77 0.00
CA GLY A 130 8.48 -2.06 0.99
C GLY A 130 8.40 -2.66 2.39
N PRO A 131 9.11 -2.06 3.35
CA PRO A 131 9.08 -2.49 4.74
C PRO A 131 7.72 -2.19 5.38
N ILE A 132 7.23 -3.08 6.24
CA ILE A 132 6.26 -2.69 7.26
C ILE A 132 7.04 -2.38 8.53
N PHE A 133 6.85 -1.20 9.08
CA PHE A 133 7.48 -0.81 10.34
C PHE A 133 6.55 -1.14 11.51
N ALA A 134 7.13 -1.66 12.58
CA ALA A 134 6.40 -1.96 13.81
C ALA A 134 7.29 -1.71 15.02
N TYR A 135 6.69 -1.44 16.16
CA TYR A 135 7.41 -1.40 17.43
C TYR A 135 7.35 -2.78 18.09
N ASN A 136 8.44 -3.18 18.75
CA ASN A 136 8.43 -4.36 19.62
C ASN A 136 7.90 -4.00 21.02
N GLN A 137 7.80 -4.99 21.93
CA GLN A 137 7.35 -4.79 23.30
C GLN A 137 8.22 -3.86 24.14
N ASN A 138 9.39 -3.44 23.67
CA ASN A 138 10.29 -2.48 24.33
C ASN A 138 10.20 -1.08 23.70
N ASP A 139 9.20 -0.81 22.86
CA ASP A 139 9.03 0.41 22.06
C ASP A 139 10.21 0.69 21.11
N GLU A 140 10.90 -0.35 20.66
CA GLU A 140 11.96 -0.23 19.67
C GLU A 140 11.38 -0.46 18.28
N LEU A 141 11.62 0.48 17.36
CA LEU A 141 11.18 0.35 15.97
C LEU A 141 11.98 -0.76 15.27
N VAL A 142 11.29 -1.61 14.54
CA VAL A 142 11.85 -2.68 13.71
C VAL A 142 11.32 -2.59 12.29
N VAL A 143 12.08 -3.11 11.34
CA VAL A 143 11.66 -3.31 9.97
C VAL A 143 11.18 -4.74 9.81
N GLN A 144 9.94 -4.93 9.40
CA GLN A 144 9.41 -6.24 9.05
C GLN A 144 9.53 -6.51 7.56
N ASP A 145 10.05 -7.68 7.20
CA ASP A 145 10.22 -8.19 5.85
C ASP A 145 9.14 -9.26 5.61
N TRP A 146 8.01 -8.84 5.05
CA TRP A 146 6.88 -9.68 4.65
C TRP A 146 7.09 -10.12 3.20
N ARG A 147 7.32 -11.35 2.98
CA ARG A 147 7.69 -11.95 1.69
C ARG A 147 6.83 -11.45 0.51
N PHE A 148 7.35 -10.48 -0.23
CA PHE A 148 6.70 -10.02 -1.44
C PHE A 148 6.95 -11.02 -2.58
N ASN A 149 5.90 -11.40 -3.33
CA ASN A 149 6.00 -12.37 -4.41
C ASN A 149 5.40 -11.87 -5.75
N GLY A 150 5.41 -10.55 -5.98
CA GLY A 150 4.87 -9.97 -7.21
C GLY A 150 3.38 -10.22 -7.38
N TRP A 151 2.62 -10.01 -6.31
CA TRP A 151 1.16 -10.23 -6.27
C TRP A 151 0.75 -11.64 -6.71
N GLY A 152 1.50 -12.64 -6.30
CA GLY A 152 1.26 -14.03 -6.67
C GLY A 152 1.94 -14.42 -7.99
N ASN A 153 3.15 -13.95 -8.24
CA ASN A 153 3.96 -14.16 -9.45
C ASN A 153 3.31 -13.61 -10.73
N LYS A 154 2.58 -12.49 -10.62
CA LYS A 154 1.99 -11.78 -11.76
C LYS A 154 2.94 -10.75 -12.36
N ALA A 155 3.96 -10.32 -11.62
CA ALA A 155 5.00 -9.38 -12.04
C ALA A 155 6.39 -9.83 -11.54
N ASP A 156 7.45 -9.28 -12.13
CA ASP A 156 8.82 -9.43 -11.64
C ASP A 156 8.96 -8.74 -10.27
N TYR A 157 9.72 -9.35 -9.35
CA TYR A 157 9.85 -8.85 -7.97
C TYR A 157 11.21 -9.14 -7.33
N PHE A 158 12.18 -9.59 -8.11
CA PHE A 158 13.47 -10.05 -7.57
C PHE A 158 14.23 -8.96 -6.80
N PHE A 159 14.21 -7.73 -7.31
CA PHE A 159 14.87 -6.60 -6.64
C PHE A 159 13.95 -5.98 -5.57
N ASP A 160 12.66 -6.02 -5.78
CA ASP A 160 11.65 -5.43 -4.93
C ASP A 160 11.49 -6.21 -3.62
N ASP A 161 11.43 -7.55 -3.63
CA ASP A 161 11.43 -8.39 -2.42
C ASP A 161 12.65 -8.13 -1.50
N ALA A 162 13.72 -7.55 -2.02
CA ALA A 162 14.90 -7.21 -1.24
C ALA A 162 14.85 -5.83 -0.55
N ILE A 163 13.84 -5.01 -0.84
CA ILE A 163 13.76 -3.62 -0.34
C ILE A 163 13.69 -3.54 1.19
N PRO A 164 12.84 -4.31 1.91
CA PRO A 164 12.81 -4.23 3.38
C PRO A 164 14.17 -4.48 4.03
N ARG A 165 14.91 -5.47 3.52
CA ARG A 165 16.26 -5.80 4.03
C ARG A 165 17.29 -4.69 3.77
N LYS A 166 17.16 -3.97 2.65
CA LYS A 166 18.02 -2.83 2.32
C LYS A 166 17.67 -1.61 3.17
N VAL A 167 16.37 -1.38 3.39
CA VAL A 167 15.88 -0.31 4.26
C VAL A 167 16.37 -0.52 5.68
N ALA A 168 16.17 -1.70 6.29
CA ALA A 168 16.62 -2.00 7.64
C ALA A 168 18.11 -1.64 7.86
N ARG A 169 18.96 -1.98 6.89
CA ARG A 169 20.40 -1.64 6.94
C ARG A 169 20.67 -0.14 6.78
N ALA A 170 19.88 0.55 5.95
CA ALA A 170 20.08 1.98 5.66
C ALA A 170 19.68 2.87 6.84
N VAL A 171 18.62 2.48 7.56
CA VAL A 171 18.14 3.21 8.75
C VAL A 171 18.70 2.66 10.06
N ASP A 172 19.52 1.60 9.99
CA ASP A 172 20.15 0.94 11.16
C ASP A 172 19.13 0.43 12.19
N LEU A 173 18.09 -0.26 11.69
CA LEU A 173 17.04 -0.87 12.50
C LEU A 173 17.10 -2.40 12.43
N PRO A 174 16.65 -3.12 13.47
CA PRO A 174 16.54 -4.57 13.46
C PRO A 174 15.59 -5.05 12.35
N LEU A 175 15.95 -6.16 11.70
CA LEU A 175 15.14 -6.81 10.68
C LEU A 175 14.40 -8.01 11.24
N VAL A 176 13.08 -8.02 11.10
CA VAL A 176 12.20 -9.14 11.48
C VAL A 176 11.66 -9.77 10.19
N ARG A 177 11.99 -11.03 9.94
CA ARG A 177 11.46 -11.76 8.78
C ARG A 177 10.15 -12.44 9.14
N VAL A 178 9.12 -12.13 8.39
CA VAL A 178 7.79 -12.72 8.57
C VAL A 178 7.56 -13.76 7.46
N PRO A 179 7.35 -15.04 7.80
CA PRO A 179 7.24 -16.09 6.78
C PRO A 179 5.83 -16.21 6.16
N MET A 180 5.16 -15.09 6.00
CA MET A 180 3.87 -14.92 5.32
C MET A 180 4.06 -13.99 4.13
N VAL A 181 3.42 -14.28 3.01
CA VAL A 181 3.31 -13.34 1.89
C VAL A 181 2.24 -12.32 2.23
N ASN A 182 2.63 -11.05 2.28
CA ASN A 182 1.72 -9.95 2.54
C ASN A 182 2.23 -8.68 1.87
N GLU A 183 1.34 -7.92 1.28
CA GLU A 183 1.57 -6.61 0.70
C GLU A 183 1.07 -5.53 1.67
N GLY A 184 1.77 -4.39 1.79
CA GLY A 184 1.36 -3.32 2.71
C GLY A 184 -0.01 -2.72 2.38
N GLY A 185 -0.37 -2.65 1.09
CA GLY A 185 -1.70 -2.18 0.65
C GLY A 185 -2.85 -3.15 0.95
N SER A 186 -2.55 -4.41 1.29
CA SER A 186 -3.55 -5.42 1.63
C SER A 186 -4.06 -5.35 3.07
N VAL A 187 -3.46 -4.51 3.91
CA VAL A 187 -3.81 -4.34 5.33
C VAL A 187 -3.93 -2.87 5.71
N GLU A 188 -4.90 -2.56 6.54
CA GLU A 188 -5.08 -1.27 7.21
C GLU A 188 -5.17 -1.51 8.72
N VAL A 189 -4.46 -0.72 9.54
CA VAL A 189 -4.53 -0.79 11.00
C VAL A 189 -4.96 0.55 11.58
N ASP A 190 -5.78 0.51 12.65
CA ASP A 190 -6.22 1.71 13.36
C ASP A 190 -5.22 2.22 14.42
N GLY A 191 -4.11 1.50 14.63
CA GLY A 191 -3.15 1.78 15.71
C GLY A 191 -3.65 1.39 17.11
N HIS A 192 -4.88 0.90 17.25
CA HIS A 192 -5.54 0.59 18.51
C HIS A 192 -6.02 -0.87 18.62
N GLY A 193 -5.43 -1.74 17.80
CA GLY A 193 -5.66 -3.18 17.85
C GLY A 193 -6.69 -3.72 16.86
N THR A 194 -7.14 -2.92 15.89
CA THR A 194 -8.03 -3.39 14.80
C THR A 194 -7.31 -3.36 13.46
N LEU A 195 -7.55 -4.40 12.64
CA LEU A 195 -7.07 -4.51 11.27
C LEU A 195 -8.24 -4.73 10.32
N MET A 196 -8.22 -4.02 9.17
CA MET A 196 -9.05 -4.32 8.00
C MET A 196 -8.21 -5.02 6.93
N ALA A 197 -8.80 -6.02 6.27
CA ALA A 197 -8.19 -6.71 5.12
C ALA A 197 -9.25 -7.37 4.23
N LYS A 198 -8.86 -7.70 3.00
CA LYS A 198 -9.70 -8.51 2.10
C LYS A 198 -9.19 -9.94 1.98
N ARG A 199 -10.12 -10.91 2.01
CA ARG A 199 -9.79 -12.34 1.87
C ARG A 199 -9.18 -12.64 0.50
N SER A 200 -9.61 -11.93 -0.54
CA SER A 200 -9.18 -12.13 -1.92
C SER A 200 -7.68 -11.97 -2.12
N SER A 201 -7.02 -11.04 -1.43
CA SER A 201 -5.57 -10.83 -1.49
C SER A 201 -4.82 -11.70 -0.48
N ILE A 202 -5.26 -11.75 0.78
CA ILE A 202 -4.54 -12.43 1.88
C ILE A 202 -4.62 -13.96 1.78
N LEU A 203 -5.84 -14.49 1.61
CA LEU A 203 -6.11 -15.94 1.61
C LEU A 203 -6.10 -16.54 0.19
N ASN A 204 -5.49 -15.85 -0.75
CA ASN A 204 -5.33 -16.31 -2.10
C ASN A 204 -4.25 -17.41 -2.16
N ARG A 205 -4.52 -18.49 -2.93
CA ARG A 205 -3.56 -19.58 -3.12
C ARG A 205 -2.24 -19.13 -3.77
N ASN A 206 -2.26 -18.02 -4.50
CA ASN A 206 -1.06 -17.44 -5.11
C ASN A 206 -0.22 -16.61 -4.12
N ARG A 207 -0.71 -16.36 -2.89
CA ARG A 207 0.04 -15.76 -1.77
C ARG A 207 0.35 -16.83 -0.71
N ASN A 208 -0.68 -17.30 -0.03
CA ASN A 208 -0.59 -18.17 1.12
C ASN A 208 -1.39 -19.48 0.89
N PRO A 209 -0.83 -20.42 0.09
CA PRO A 209 -1.54 -21.66 -0.28
C PRO A 209 -1.86 -22.51 0.95
N GLY A 210 -3.14 -22.89 1.10
CA GLY A 210 -3.61 -23.73 2.20
C GLY A 210 -3.91 -22.98 3.51
N TRP A 211 -3.62 -21.66 3.60
CA TRP A 211 -3.92 -20.90 4.79
C TRP A 211 -5.41 -20.66 4.97
N LYS A 212 -5.83 -20.73 6.23
CA LYS A 212 -7.15 -20.31 6.70
C LYS A 212 -7.08 -18.91 7.30
N GLN A 213 -8.23 -18.28 7.47
CA GLN A 213 -8.31 -16.97 8.10
C GLN A 213 -7.64 -16.94 9.48
N ALA A 214 -7.86 -17.94 10.32
CA ALA A 214 -7.24 -18.04 11.64
C ALA A 214 -5.71 -18.09 11.59
N ASP A 215 -5.11 -18.63 10.54
CA ASP A 215 -3.66 -18.65 10.36
C ASP A 215 -3.13 -17.23 10.08
N ALA A 216 -3.81 -16.47 9.21
CA ALA A 216 -3.47 -15.09 8.92
C ALA A 216 -3.68 -14.20 10.16
N GLU A 217 -4.79 -14.36 10.87
CA GLU A 217 -5.08 -13.63 12.11
C GLU A 217 -4.01 -13.86 13.18
N ALA A 218 -3.53 -15.09 13.34
CA ALA A 218 -2.44 -15.40 14.28
C ALA A 218 -1.14 -14.64 13.91
N TYR A 219 -0.82 -14.54 12.63
CA TYR A 219 0.34 -13.78 12.16
C TYR A 219 0.15 -12.28 12.33
N PHE A 220 -0.99 -11.73 11.97
CA PHE A 220 -1.28 -10.31 12.17
C PHE A 220 -1.31 -9.94 13.66
N SER A 221 -1.87 -10.79 14.52
CA SER A 221 -1.82 -10.56 15.96
C SER A 221 -0.39 -10.51 16.48
N LYS A 222 0.45 -11.44 16.02
CA LYS A 222 1.86 -11.52 16.43
C LYS A 222 2.70 -10.33 15.95
N TYR A 223 2.59 -9.99 14.67
CA TYR A 223 3.52 -9.07 14.03
C TYR A 223 2.99 -7.63 13.91
N LEU A 224 1.65 -7.43 13.96
CA LEU A 224 1.04 -6.11 13.88
C LEU A 224 0.33 -5.69 15.18
N GLY A 225 0.22 -6.60 16.18
CA GLY A 225 -0.34 -6.28 17.50
C GLY A 225 -1.86 -6.12 17.50
N VAL A 226 -2.55 -6.71 16.53
CA VAL A 226 -4.00 -6.57 16.39
C VAL A 226 -4.74 -7.76 17.02
N THR A 227 -5.91 -7.49 17.56
CA THR A 227 -6.77 -8.50 18.22
C THR A 227 -8.19 -8.51 17.67
N ASN A 228 -8.52 -7.53 16.85
CA ASN A 228 -9.83 -7.35 16.22
C ASN A 228 -9.66 -7.25 14.69
N PHE A 229 -10.53 -7.91 13.94
CA PHE A 229 -10.39 -8.06 12.50
C PHE A 229 -11.69 -7.71 11.78
N ILE A 230 -11.60 -6.83 10.79
CA ILE A 230 -12.68 -6.49 9.87
C ILE A 230 -12.31 -7.09 8.51
N TRP A 231 -12.94 -8.22 8.18
CA TRP A 231 -12.70 -8.91 6.93
C TRP A 231 -13.75 -8.58 5.89
N LEU A 232 -13.31 -8.07 4.75
CA LEU A 232 -14.11 -7.99 3.55
C LEU A 232 -13.81 -9.18 2.64
N GLU A 233 -14.73 -9.51 1.73
CA GLU A 233 -14.51 -10.65 0.84
C GLU A 233 -13.48 -10.34 -0.24
N GLY A 234 -13.62 -9.20 -0.91
CA GLY A 234 -12.82 -8.83 -2.06
C GLY A 234 -13.06 -9.69 -3.29
N GLN A 235 -12.47 -9.31 -4.40
CA GLN A 235 -12.64 -10.01 -5.67
C GLN A 235 -11.30 -10.44 -6.26
N LYS A 236 -11.01 -11.74 -6.26
CA LYS A 236 -9.82 -12.30 -6.93
C LYS A 236 -9.84 -11.99 -8.42
N GLY A 237 -8.70 -11.46 -8.90
CA GLY A 237 -8.53 -11.12 -10.30
C GLY A 237 -9.27 -9.85 -10.72
N LEU A 238 -9.75 -9.02 -9.79
CA LEU A 238 -10.27 -7.69 -10.08
C LEU A 238 -9.17 -6.84 -10.73
N ASP A 239 -8.00 -6.87 -10.11
CA ASP A 239 -6.78 -6.21 -10.57
C ASP A 239 -5.55 -7.09 -10.31
N ILE A 240 -4.35 -6.55 -10.49
CA ILE A 240 -3.09 -7.27 -10.25
C ILE A 240 -2.93 -7.66 -8.77
N THR A 241 -3.48 -6.87 -7.84
CA THR A 241 -3.36 -7.06 -6.39
C THR A 241 -4.35 -8.10 -5.85
N ASP A 242 -5.36 -8.50 -6.61
CA ASP A 242 -6.53 -9.27 -6.18
C ASP A 242 -7.39 -8.50 -5.19
N ASP A 243 -7.52 -7.17 -5.38
CA ASP A 243 -8.39 -6.27 -4.63
C ASP A 243 -7.87 -5.94 -3.21
N HIS A 244 -6.96 -4.97 -3.12
CA HIS A 244 -6.44 -4.49 -1.85
C HIS A 244 -7.43 -3.64 -1.05
N ILE A 245 -7.28 -3.63 0.27
CA ILE A 245 -8.15 -2.85 1.17
C ILE A 245 -7.91 -1.34 1.03
N ASP A 246 -6.69 -0.90 0.76
CA ASP A 246 -6.31 0.52 0.65
C ASP A 246 -6.95 1.23 -0.56
N GLY A 247 -7.50 0.49 -1.50
CA GLY A 247 -8.36 0.97 -2.57
C GLY A 247 -9.85 1.05 -2.21
N THR A 248 -10.26 0.60 -1.03
CA THR A 248 -11.68 0.48 -0.63
C THR A 248 -12.01 1.21 0.65
N ALA A 249 -11.18 1.10 1.69
CA ALA A 249 -11.43 1.70 2.99
C ALA A 249 -10.11 2.01 3.72
N ARG A 250 -10.10 3.13 4.46
CA ARG A 250 -8.98 3.58 5.28
C ARG A 250 -9.45 3.91 6.68
N PHE A 251 -8.64 3.61 7.70
CA PHE A 251 -8.87 4.16 9.03
C PHE A 251 -8.52 5.65 9.07
N ALA A 252 -9.19 6.40 9.94
CA ALA A 252 -9.00 7.84 10.11
C ALA A 252 -9.43 8.31 11.50
N LYS A 253 -9.13 9.59 11.81
CA LYS A 253 -9.48 10.23 13.09
C LYS A 253 -8.96 9.43 14.29
N ASP A 254 -7.69 9.05 14.25
CA ASP A 254 -7.07 8.28 15.33
C ASP A 254 -7.87 6.98 15.61
N GLY A 255 -8.14 6.22 14.54
CA GLY A 255 -8.88 4.96 14.60
C GLY A 255 -10.35 5.07 15.02
N LYS A 256 -10.97 6.24 14.89
CA LYS A 256 -12.41 6.45 15.26
C LYS A 256 -13.33 6.49 14.04
N ALA A 257 -12.77 6.62 12.84
CA ALA A 257 -13.55 6.65 11.61
C ALA A 257 -13.00 5.66 10.57
N ILE A 258 -13.88 5.30 9.64
CA ILE A 258 -13.52 4.61 8.39
C ILE A 258 -13.94 5.52 7.25
N VAL A 259 -12.97 5.86 6.39
CA VAL A 259 -13.21 6.57 5.14
C VAL A 259 -13.41 5.54 4.04
N THR A 260 -14.49 5.62 3.30
CA THR A 260 -14.86 4.65 2.26
C THR A 260 -15.78 5.26 1.21
N PHE A 261 -16.24 4.48 0.25
CA PHE A 261 -17.23 4.87 -0.77
C PHE A 261 -18.65 4.99 -0.20
N HIS A 262 -19.56 5.59 -0.98
CA HIS A 262 -20.98 5.44 -0.74
C HIS A 262 -21.42 3.99 -1.01
N GLU A 263 -22.43 3.50 -0.27
CA GLU A 263 -22.95 2.13 -0.40
C GLU A 263 -23.24 1.72 -1.86
N ARG A 264 -23.81 2.63 -2.64
CA ARG A 264 -24.17 2.42 -4.06
C ARG A 264 -22.97 2.20 -4.99
N ASP A 265 -21.76 2.59 -4.54
CA ASP A 265 -20.52 2.56 -5.34
C ASP A 265 -19.70 1.27 -5.06
N PHE A 266 -20.12 0.46 -4.08
CA PHE A 266 -19.53 -0.84 -3.80
C PHE A 266 -19.94 -1.87 -4.85
N LEU A 267 -18.98 -2.72 -5.23
CA LEU A 267 -19.23 -3.88 -6.08
C LEU A 267 -20.08 -4.94 -5.35
N ASP A 268 -19.78 -5.15 -4.09
CA ASP A 268 -20.52 -6.02 -3.18
C ASP A 268 -21.13 -5.20 -2.01
N PRO A 269 -22.46 -5.05 -1.95
CA PRO A 269 -23.12 -4.35 -0.85
C PRO A 269 -22.85 -4.96 0.54
N GLN A 270 -22.44 -6.24 0.62
CA GLN A 270 -22.11 -6.88 1.90
C GLN A 270 -20.81 -6.31 2.48
N GLU A 271 -19.86 -5.87 1.64
CA GLU A 271 -18.64 -5.20 2.11
C GLU A 271 -18.96 -3.87 2.80
N TYR A 272 -19.86 -3.07 2.22
CA TYR A 272 -20.31 -1.83 2.87
C TYR A 272 -20.99 -2.11 4.21
N SER A 273 -21.87 -3.13 4.27
CA SER A 273 -22.52 -3.53 5.52
C SER A 273 -21.49 -3.96 6.58
N ALA A 274 -20.47 -4.72 6.19
CA ALA A 274 -19.41 -5.15 7.08
C ALA A 274 -18.62 -3.96 7.67
N LEU A 275 -18.32 -2.92 6.88
CA LEU A 275 -17.66 -1.69 7.35
C LEU A 275 -18.58 -0.88 8.28
N LYS A 276 -19.85 -0.71 7.91
CA LYS A 276 -20.84 0.07 8.68
C LYS A 276 -21.12 -0.55 10.05
N ASP A 277 -21.18 -1.87 10.12
CA ASP A 277 -21.46 -2.61 11.36
C ASP A 277 -20.22 -2.93 12.17
N ALA A 278 -19.02 -2.59 11.64
CA ALA A 278 -17.74 -2.84 12.28
C ALA A 278 -17.63 -2.16 13.65
N ARG A 279 -16.87 -2.80 14.53
CA ARG A 279 -16.50 -2.29 15.85
C ARG A 279 -15.00 -2.33 16.01
N ASN A 280 -14.42 -1.36 16.71
CA ASN A 280 -13.01 -1.39 17.06
C ASN A 280 -12.73 -2.43 18.18
N ALA A 281 -11.48 -2.62 18.52
CA ALA A 281 -11.04 -3.58 19.55
C ALA A 281 -11.69 -3.32 20.95
N ASN A 282 -12.23 -2.13 21.18
CA ASN A 282 -12.97 -1.76 22.40
C ASN A 282 -14.50 -1.89 22.26
N GLY A 283 -15.00 -2.46 21.15
CA GLY A 283 -16.42 -2.64 20.87
C GLY A 283 -17.17 -1.38 20.44
N GLN A 284 -16.45 -0.26 20.17
CA GLN A 284 -17.08 0.99 19.73
C GLN A 284 -17.31 1.00 18.22
N PRO A 285 -18.41 1.58 17.72
CA PRO A 285 -18.66 1.75 16.30
C PRO A 285 -17.72 2.80 15.70
N TYR A 286 -17.43 2.68 14.41
CA TYR A 286 -16.73 3.71 13.64
C TYR A 286 -17.70 4.75 13.08
N GLU A 287 -17.24 5.99 12.98
CA GLU A 287 -17.87 6.99 12.12
C GLU A 287 -17.56 6.63 10.66
N ILE A 288 -18.56 6.58 9.79
CA ILE A 288 -18.35 6.33 8.37
C ILE A 288 -18.28 7.65 7.62
N VAL A 289 -17.15 7.91 6.98
CA VAL A 289 -16.93 9.08 6.13
C VAL A 289 -16.94 8.63 4.67
N HIS A 290 -17.82 9.22 3.87
CA HIS A 290 -17.92 8.84 2.46
C HIS A 290 -17.14 9.78 1.55
N LEU A 291 -16.40 9.20 0.61
CA LEU A 291 -15.84 9.91 -0.54
C LEU A 291 -16.59 9.49 -1.82
N PRO A 292 -16.87 10.43 -2.73
CA PRO A 292 -17.46 10.10 -4.02
C PRO A 292 -16.41 9.43 -4.93
N LEU A 293 -16.86 8.77 -5.99
CA LEU A 293 -16.04 8.51 -7.17
C LEU A 293 -15.93 9.78 -8.01
N THR A 294 -15.10 9.78 -9.09
CA THR A 294 -15.13 10.86 -10.08
C THR A 294 -16.53 11.01 -10.65
N SER A 295 -16.90 12.24 -11.05
CA SER A 295 -18.24 12.54 -11.59
C SER A 295 -18.47 11.90 -12.95
N ARG A 296 -17.40 11.49 -13.63
CA ARG A 296 -17.40 10.89 -14.96
C ARG A 296 -16.37 9.76 -15.05
N VAL A 297 -16.65 8.83 -15.93
CA VAL A 297 -15.71 7.78 -16.32
C VAL A 297 -14.45 8.41 -16.91
N ILE A 298 -13.29 7.92 -16.53
CA ILE A 298 -11.99 8.33 -17.05
C ILE A 298 -11.80 7.66 -18.44
N PRO A 299 -11.73 8.43 -19.54
CA PRO A 299 -11.77 7.84 -20.88
C PRO A 299 -10.62 6.90 -21.20
N SER A 300 -9.43 7.12 -20.64
CA SER A 300 -8.24 6.30 -20.88
C SER A 300 -8.35 4.90 -20.28
N ILE A 301 -9.24 4.70 -19.31
CA ILE A 301 -9.38 3.45 -18.56
C ILE A 301 -10.77 2.83 -18.75
N GLY A 302 -11.79 3.66 -18.99
CA GLY A 302 -13.17 3.21 -19.10
C GLY A 302 -13.88 3.01 -17.75
N GLU A 303 -13.28 3.51 -16.66
CA GLU A 303 -13.76 3.35 -15.28
C GLU A 303 -13.80 4.69 -14.55
N PHE A 304 -14.51 4.75 -13.42
CA PHE A 304 -14.47 5.88 -12.52
C PHE A 304 -13.17 5.90 -11.72
N GLY A 305 -12.60 7.08 -11.50
CA GLY A 305 -11.51 7.28 -10.56
C GLY A 305 -12.02 7.22 -9.13
N TYR A 306 -11.16 6.81 -8.21
CA TYR A 306 -11.48 6.74 -6.79
C TYR A 306 -10.40 7.46 -5.96
N TYR A 307 -10.80 7.99 -4.80
CA TYR A 307 -9.96 8.86 -3.98
C TYR A 307 -9.50 8.22 -2.66
N ILE A 308 -9.94 7.00 -2.36
CA ILE A 308 -9.64 6.32 -1.08
C ILE A 308 -8.14 6.07 -0.91
N ASN A 309 -7.42 5.90 -2.00
CA ASN A 309 -5.98 5.61 -2.00
C ASN A 309 -5.14 6.90 -1.81
N TYR A 310 -5.52 7.78 -0.85
CA TYR A 310 -4.75 8.94 -0.42
C TYR A 310 -3.63 8.52 0.55
N TYR A 311 -2.67 9.42 0.84
CA TYR A 311 -1.60 9.19 1.79
C TYR A 311 -1.56 10.29 2.84
N VAL A 312 -1.37 9.92 4.12
CA VAL A 312 -1.33 10.86 5.24
C VAL A 312 0.12 11.04 5.70
N GLY A 313 0.70 12.22 5.39
CA GLY A 313 2.00 12.66 5.93
C GLY A 313 1.85 13.56 7.15
N ASN A 314 2.97 14.02 7.73
CA ASN A 314 2.95 14.84 8.94
C ASN A 314 2.16 16.16 8.77
N GLU A 315 2.46 16.91 7.73
CA GLU A 315 1.88 18.24 7.48
C GLU A 315 0.87 18.24 6.33
N VAL A 316 0.83 17.18 5.54
CA VAL A 316 0.03 17.10 4.32
C VAL A 316 -0.76 15.81 4.22
N VAL A 317 -1.89 15.85 3.51
CA VAL A 317 -2.53 14.66 2.95
C VAL A 317 -2.41 14.73 1.44
N LEU A 318 -1.75 13.75 0.84
CA LEU A 318 -1.65 13.64 -0.62
C LEU A 318 -2.92 12.99 -1.14
N VAL A 319 -3.69 13.72 -1.93
CA VAL A 319 -4.97 13.29 -2.46
C VAL A 319 -4.85 13.04 -3.97
N PRO A 320 -5.16 11.85 -4.49
CA PRO A 320 -5.19 11.67 -5.94
C PRO A 320 -6.22 12.60 -6.58
N THR A 321 -5.91 13.18 -7.74
CA THR A 321 -6.82 14.05 -8.50
C THR A 321 -6.89 13.61 -9.95
N PHE A 322 -8.03 13.90 -10.59
CA PHE A 322 -8.39 13.40 -11.90
C PHE A 322 -8.91 14.49 -12.86
N ASP A 323 -8.64 15.77 -12.56
CA ASP A 323 -9.23 16.92 -13.25
C ASP A 323 -10.78 16.84 -13.28
N ASP A 324 -11.36 16.45 -12.15
CA ASP A 324 -12.79 16.19 -11.95
C ASP A 324 -13.38 17.15 -10.89
N PRO A 325 -14.64 17.59 -11.05
CA PRO A 325 -15.29 18.43 -10.04
C PRO A 325 -15.27 17.87 -8.61
N ASN A 326 -15.23 16.54 -8.46
CA ASN A 326 -15.18 15.89 -7.15
C ASN A 326 -13.81 15.97 -6.48
N ASP A 327 -12.73 16.35 -7.19
CA ASP A 327 -11.41 16.59 -6.59
C ASP A 327 -11.50 17.59 -5.43
N ALA A 328 -12.22 18.70 -5.62
CA ALA A 328 -12.42 19.72 -4.58
C ALA A 328 -13.31 19.23 -3.43
N VAL A 329 -14.36 18.46 -3.74
CA VAL A 329 -15.28 17.87 -2.74
C VAL A 329 -14.52 16.93 -1.81
N VAL A 330 -13.64 16.09 -2.37
CA VAL A 330 -12.81 15.15 -1.61
C VAL A 330 -11.83 15.88 -0.72
N GLN A 331 -11.11 16.88 -1.25
CA GLN A 331 -10.16 17.66 -0.46
C GLN A 331 -10.88 18.40 0.69
N GLU A 332 -12.05 18.98 0.46
CA GLU A 332 -12.85 19.60 1.53
C GLU A 332 -13.29 18.56 2.58
N THR A 333 -13.69 17.36 2.16
CA THR A 333 -14.09 16.29 3.08
C THR A 333 -12.93 15.83 3.93
N LEU A 334 -11.77 15.55 3.31
CA LEU A 334 -10.57 15.07 4.01
C LEU A 334 -9.97 16.16 4.92
N SER A 335 -10.10 17.45 4.61
CA SER A 335 -9.66 18.52 5.51
C SER A 335 -10.40 18.55 6.86
N LYS A 336 -11.63 18.05 6.88
CA LYS A 336 -12.41 17.89 8.12
C LYS A 336 -12.04 16.61 8.87
N VAL A 337 -11.53 15.61 8.13
CA VAL A 337 -11.04 14.33 8.70
C VAL A 337 -9.66 14.52 9.33
N TYR A 338 -8.79 15.29 8.69
CA TYR A 338 -7.40 15.54 9.09
C TYR A 338 -7.15 17.03 9.37
N PRO A 339 -7.74 17.59 10.44
CA PRO A 339 -7.57 18.99 10.76
C PRO A 339 -6.10 19.32 11.06
N GLY A 340 -5.62 20.41 10.46
CA GLY A 340 -4.23 20.86 10.62
C GLY A 340 -3.27 20.35 9.54
N ARG A 341 -3.67 19.40 8.69
CA ARG A 341 -2.90 18.98 7.52
C ARG A 341 -3.37 19.68 6.25
N GLU A 342 -2.44 20.06 5.39
CA GLU A 342 -2.74 20.63 4.08
C GLU A 342 -3.20 19.54 3.11
N MET A 343 -4.30 19.75 2.38
CA MET A 343 -4.75 18.83 1.32
C MET A 343 -4.02 19.17 0.03
N VAL A 344 -3.14 18.28 -0.43
CA VAL A 344 -2.36 18.46 -1.66
C VAL A 344 -2.86 17.51 -2.73
N GLY A 345 -3.53 18.06 -3.74
CA GLY A 345 -3.97 17.30 -4.91
C GLY A 345 -2.77 16.89 -5.79
N ILE A 346 -2.65 15.62 -6.08
CA ILE A 346 -1.63 15.07 -6.98
C ILE A 346 -2.33 14.45 -8.19
N ASN A 347 -2.02 14.92 -9.40
CA ASN A 347 -2.53 14.30 -10.60
C ASN A 347 -1.83 12.94 -10.83
N PHE A 348 -2.60 11.87 -10.67
CA PHE A 348 -2.12 10.49 -10.78
C PHE A 348 -2.69 9.71 -11.97
N MET A 349 -3.26 10.40 -12.96
CA MET A 349 -3.86 9.78 -14.16
C MET A 349 -2.94 8.76 -14.84
N GLU A 350 -1.63 9.06 -14.92
CA GLU A 350 -0.67 8.16 -15.55
C GLU A 350 -0.46 6.88 -14.75
N LEU A 351 -0.40 6.97 -13.40
CA LEU A 351 -0.21 5.81 -12.54
C LEU A 351 -1.51 5.00 -12.38
N PHE A 352 -2.66 5.68 -12.42
CA PHE A 352 -3.96 5.01 -12.35
C PHE A 352 -4.17 4.04 -13.52
N VAL A 353 -3.64 4.38 -14.70
CA VAL A 353 -3.62 3.47 -15.87
C VAL A 353 -2.80 2.20 -15.59
N ASP A 354 -1.77 2.31 -14.74
CA ASP A 354 -0.90 1.19 -14.35
C ASP A 354 -1.47 0.38 -13.16
N GLY A 355 -2.62 0.80 -12.61
CA GLY A 355 -3.37 0.05 -11.61
C GLY A 355 -3.17 0.49 -10.16
N GLY A 356 -2.62 1.70 -9.90
CA GLY A 356 -2.46 2.22 -8.54
C GLY A 356 -2.51 3.74 -8.45
N LEU A 357 -2.43 4.25 -7.22
CA LEU A 357 -2.50 5.67 -6.90
C LEU A 357 -1.44 6.06 -5.84
N VAL A 358 -1.70 7.15 -5.12
CA VAL A 358 -0.77 7.79 -4.18
C VAL A 358 -0.29 6.84 -3.08
N HIS A 359 -1.20 6.14 -2.41
CA HIS A 359 -0.87 5.24 -1.31
C HIS A 359 0.01 4.08 -1.75
N CYS A 360 -0.27 3.51 -2.92
CA CYS A 360 0.48 2.37 -3.47
C CYS A 360 1.97 2.66 -3.69
N VAL A 361 2.36 3.93 -3.85
CA VAL A 361 3.75 4.34 -4.12
C VAL A 361 4.41 5.07 -2.95
N THR A 362 3.80 5.03 -1.78
CA THR A 362 4.30 5.64 -0.54
C THR A 362 4.37 4.62 0.59
N GLN A 363 5.38 4.72 1.46
CA GLN A 363 5.48 3.91 2.67
C GLN A 363 6.03 4.76 3.80
N GLN A 364 5.27 4.90 4.89
CA GLN A 364 5.66 5.67 6.06
C GLN A 364 6.76 4.95 6.87
N GLU A 365 7.70 5.72 7.38
CA GLU A 365 8.62 5.35 8.45
C GLU A 365 8.18 6.09 9.71
N PRO A 366 7.66 5.39 10.74
CA PRO A 366 7.23 6.04 11.99
C PRO A 366 8.36 6.75 12.70
N LEU A 367 8.05 7.87 13.38
CA LEU A 367 9.00 8.60 14.19
C LEU A 367 9.46 7.74 15.38
N TYR A 368 10.77 7.61 15.58
CA TYR A 368 11.32 6.87 16.69
C TYR A 368 12.46 7.61 17.38
N VAL A 369 12.54 7.45 18.68
CA VAL A 369 13.65 8.00 19.47
C VAL A 369 14.74 6.93 19.58
N ARG A 370 15.86 7.14 18.90
CA ARG A 370 17.04 6.27 19.11
C ARG A 370 17.47 6.38 20.58
N ARG A 371 17.30 5.33 21.37
CA ARG A 371 17.94 5.22 22.67
C ARG A 371 19.44 5.09 22.41
N ARG A 372 20.20 6.12 22.80
CA ARG A 372 21.68 6.16 22.71
C ARG A 372 22.31 5.25 23.75
#